data_f83bee5354e170355a4cdb37b827f343
#
_entry.id   f83bee5354e170355a4cdb37b827f343
#
_cell.length_a   1.000
_cell.length_b   1.000
_cell.length_c   1.000
_cell.angle_alpha   90.00
_cell.angle_beta   90.00
_cell.angle_gamma   90.00
#
_symmetry.space_group_name_H-M   'P 1'
#
loop_
_entity.id
_entity.type
_entity.pdbx_description
1 polymer ?
#
loop_
_entity_poly.entity_id
_entity_poly.type
_entity_poly.pdbx_seq_one_letter_code
_entity_poly.pdbx_strand_id
1 'polypeptide(L)'
;MILEANAFIERVLPASVRRKFSDEEMAAYRAPFPTPESRRPMLALPRQLPIAGEPADVWQTMETAHAALAASSYPKLLFVGEPGTLVSPAFARKFAKTLSNIAVIDLGAGFHNLQEDHPRSIGRSVAGWIAGVEAATANHIGRAA
;
A
#
# COMPACT_ATOMS: atom_id res chain seq x y z
N MET A 1 2.33 -4.86 -24.94
CA MET A 1 2.94 -5.65 -23.83
C MET A 1 2.03 -5.74 -22.61
N ILE A 2 1.54 -4.64 -22.00
CA ILE A 2 0.60 -4.74 -20.86
C ILE A 2 -0.73 -5.36 -21.31
N LEU A 3 -1.35 -4.84 -22.33
CA LEU A 3 -2.64 -5.34 -22.80
C LEU A 3 -2.53 -6.75 -23.41
N GLU A 4 -1.61 -6.97 -24.34
CA GLU A 4 -1.52 -8.24 -25.07
C GLU A 4 -0.97 -9.39 -24.23
N ALA A 5 0.15 -9.16 -23.54
CA ALA A 5 0.86 -10.20 -22.79
C ALA A 5 0.56 -10.19 -21.30
N ASN A 6 -0.43 -9.42 -20.83
CA ASN A 6 -0.75 -9.27 -19.41
C ASN A 6 0.49 -9.01 -18.53
N ALA A 7 1.43 -8.22 -19.04
CA ALA A 7 2.76 -8.10 -18.45
C ALA A 7 2.76 -7.60 -17.00
N PHE A 8 1.71 -6.91 -16.57
CA PHE A 8 1.59 -6.49 -15.17
C PHE A 8 1.44 -7.71 -14.24
N ILE A 9 0.55 -8.65 -14.58
CA ILE A 9 0.33 -9.89 -13.81
C ILE A 9 1.47 -10.88 -14.03
N GLU A 10 1.94 -11.03 -15.27
CA GLU A 10 2.91 -12.08 -15.61
C GLU A 10 4.35 -11.75 -15.22
N ARG A 11 4.70 -10.47 -15.09
CA ARG A 11 6.08 -10.03 -14.85
C ARG A 11 6.23 -9.09 -13.66
N VAL A 12 5.41 -8.01 -13.60
CA VAL A 12 5.55 -6.99 -12.56
C VAL A 12 5.17 -7.55 -11.20
N LEU A 13 4.03 -8.24 -11.11
CA LEU A 13 3.56 -8.83 -9.86
C LEU A 13 4.55 -9.84 -9.27
N PRO A 14 5.03 -10.87 -10.00
CA PRO A 14 6.04 -11.79 -9.46
C PRO A 14 7.35 -11.13 -9.08
N ALA A 15 7.76 -10.07 -9.79
CA ALA A 15 8.98 -9.32 -9.46
C ALA A 15 8.81 -8.39 -8.25
N SER A 16 7.59 -8.17 -7.78
CA SER A 16 7.27 -7.28 -6.66
C SER A 16 7.13 -7.98 -5.30
N VAL A 17 7.36 -9.29 -5.26
CA VAL A 17 7.35 -10.13 -4.05
C VAL A 17 8.63 -10.95 -3.95
N ARG A 18 8.96 -11.37 -2.75
CA ARG A 18 10.13 -12.24 -2.51
C ARG A 18 9.81 -13.72 -2.69
N ARG A 19 8.61 -14.12 -2.32
CA ARG A 19 8.16 -15.50 -2.48
C ARG A 19 7.79 -15.79 -3.94
N LYS A 20 7.77 -17.05 -4.29
CA LYS A 20 7.23 -17.51 -5.56
C LYS A 20 5.73 -17.79 -5.39
N PHE A 21 4.92 -17.29 -6.32
CA PHE A 21 3.51 -17.67 -6.41
C PHE A 21 3.36 -19.12 -6.91
N SER A 22 2.34 -19.81 -6.40
CA SER A 22 1.90 -21.07 -6.98
C SER A 22 1.14 -20.84 -8.29
N ASP A 23 0.95 -21.90 -9.08
CA ASP A 23 0.15 -21.81 -10.31
C ASP A 23 -1.31 -21.45 -10.03
N GLU A 24 -1.87 -21.90 -8.90
CA GLU A 24 -3.21 -21.59 -8.44
C GLU A 24 -3.34 -20.10 -8.06
N GLU A 25 -2.38 -19.56 -7.31
CA GLU A 25 -2.34 -18.13 -6.98
C GLU A 25 -2.24 -17.28 -8.24
N MET A 26 -1.37 -17.65 -9.17
CA MET A 26 -1.25 -16.94 -10.45
C MET A 26 -2.51 -17.03 -11.29
N ALA A 27 -3.21 -18.19 -11.27
CA ALA A 27 -4.51 -18.31 -11.94
C ALA A 27 -5.56 -17.38 -11.34
N ALA A 28 -5.60 -17.23 -10.01
CA ALA A 28 -6.49 -16.28 -9.33
C ALA A 28 -6.20 -14.83 -9.74
N TYR A 29 -4.92 -14.44 -9.84
CA TYR A 29 -4.54 -13.11 -10.31
C TYR A 29 -4.86 -12.86 -11.78
N ARG A 30 -4.82 -13.90 -12.64
CA ARG A 30 -5.19 -13.80 -14.07
C ARG A 30 -6.68 -13.71 -14.30
N ALA A 31 -7.48 -14.34 -13.43
CA ALA A 31 -8.92 -14.50 -13.63
C ALA A 31 -9.68 -13.19 -13.93
N PRO A 32 -9.40 -12.03 -13.30
CA PRO A 32 -10.06 -10.76 -13.63
C PRO A 32 -9.63 -10.15 -14.97
N PHE A 33 -8.54 -10.64 -15.58
CA PHE A 33 -7.87 -10.02 -16.73
C PHE A 33 -7.70 -10.97 -17.93
N PRO A 34 -8.77 -11.66 -18.37
CA PRO A 34 -8.67 -12.66 -19.44
C PRO A 34 -8.42 -12.06 -20.83
N THR A 35 -8.89 -10.84 -21.08
CA THR A 35 -8.80 -10.20 -22.41
C THR A 35 -8.00 -8.90 -22.38
N PRO A 36 -7.48 -8.41 -23.52
CA PRO A 36 -6.83 -7.11 -23.59
C PRO A 36 -7.72 -5.97 -23.08
N GLU A 37 -9.02 -6.00 -23.29
CA GLU A 37 -9.97 -4.98 -22.81
C GLU A 37 -10.04 -4.95 -21.30
N SER A 38 -10.11 -6.12 -20.64
CA SER A 38 -10.14 -6.22 -19.18
C SER A 38 -8.85 -5.73 -18.51
N ARG A 39 -7.74 -5.66 -19.26
CA ARG A 39 -6.42 -5.17 -18.80
C ARG A 39 -6.23 -3.66 -18.91
N ARG A 40 -7.20 -2.92 -19.49
CA ARG A 40 -7.10 -1.45 -19.63
C ARG A 40 -6.81 -0.73 -18.31
N PRO A 41 -7.42 -1.09 -17.16
CA PRO A 41 -7.07 -0.47 -15.87
C PRO A 41 -5.61 -0.64 -15.50
N MET A 42 -4.99 -1.80 -15.79
CA MET A 42 -3.57 -2.07 -15.55
C MET A 42 -2.63 -1.18 -16.35
N LEU A 43 -3.10 -0.62 -17.48
CA LEU A 43 -2.35 0.35 -18.26
C LEU A 43 -2.66 1.79 -17.80
N ALA A 44 -3.91 2.07 -17.45
CA ALA A 44 -4.36 3.42 -17.09
C ALA A 44 -3.80 3.88 -15.75
N LEU A 45 -3.87 3.04 -14.72
CA LEU A 45 -3.43 3.40 -13.36
C LEU A 45 -1.96 3.86 -13.27
N PRO A 46 -0.97 3.16 -13.82
CA PRO A 46 0.42 3.63 -13.79
C PRO A 46 0.67 4.94 -14.53
N ARG A 47 -0.16 5.23 -15.55
CA ARG A 47 -0.09 6.50 -16.31
C ARG A 47 -0.62 7.70 -15.53
N GLN A 48 -1.36 7.45 -14.45
CA GLN A 48 -1.85 8.49 -13.55
C GLN A 48 -0.90 8.78 -12.39
N LEU A 49 0.23 8.06 -12.29
CA LEU A 49 1.25 8.42 -11.30
C LEU A 49 1.84 9.80 -11.64
N PRO A 50 1.70 10.79 -10.75
CA PRO A 50 2.15 12.15 -11.04
C PRO A 50 3.67 12.23 -10.95
N ILE A 51 4.32 12.35 -12.10
CA ILE A 51 5.77 12.51 -12.22
C ILE A 51 6.06 13.96 -12.60
N ALA A 52 6.88 14.64 -11.81
CA ALA A 52 7.23 16.05 -12.01
C ALA A 52 6.00 16.98 -12.13
N GLY A 53 4.92 16.69 -11.42
CA GLY A 53 3.70 17.49 -11.39
C GLY A 53 2.67 17.14 -12.46
N GLU A 54 2.90 16.11 -13.28
CA GLU A 54 1.98 15.70 -14.34
C GLU A 54 1.50 14.23 -14.15
N PRO A 55 0.19 13.95 -14.29
CA PRO A 55 -0.93 14.87 -14.56
C PRO A 55 -1.19 15.86 -13.41
N ALA A 56 -1.42 17.13 -13.73
CA ALA A 56 -1.51 18.21 -12.75
C ALA A 56 -2.70 18.07 -11.79
N ASP A 57 -3.84 17.59 -12.25
CA ASP A 57 -5.03 17.33 -11.45
C ASP A 57 -4.79 16.23 -10.41
N VAL A 58 -4.10 15.16 -10.78
CA VAL A 58 -3.72 14.07 -9.87
C VAL A 58 -2.69 14.58 -8.86
N TRP A 59 -1.68 15.32 -9.30
CA TRP A 59 -0.69 15.95 -8.42
C TRP A 59 -1.37 16.82 -7.37
N GLN A 60 -2.24 17.74 -7.77
CA GLN A 60 -2.98 18.63 -6.86
C GLN A 60 -3.83 17.84 -5.86
N THR A 61 -4.49 16.77 -6.32
CA THR A 61 -5.28 15.89 -5.46
C THR A 61 -4.41 15.20 -4.41
N MET A 62 -3.25 14.69 -4.79
CA MET A 62 -2.31 14.03 -3.87
C MET A 62 -1.72 15.01 -2.86
N GLU A 63 -1.34 16.22 -3.27
CA GLU A 63 -0.87 17.28 -2.35
C GLU A 63 -1.94 17.64 -1.32
N THR A 64 -3.18 17.83 -1.76
CA THR A 64 -4.31 18.11 -0.88
C THR A 64 -4.57 16.96 0.09
N ALA A 65 -4.57 15.73 -0.39
CA ALA A 65 -4.76 14.54 0.43
C ALA A 65 -3.63 14.37 1.46
N HIS A 66 -2.38 14.62 1.07
CA HIS A 66 -1.23 14.58 1.99
C HIS A 66 -1.35 15.65 3.08
N ALA A 67 -1.68 16.88 2.72
CA ALA A 67 -1.88 17.96 3.68
C ALA A 67 -3.00 17.63 4.68
N ALA A 68 -4.14 17.13 4.21
CA ALA A 68 -5.24 16.70 5.07
C ALA A 68 -4.84 15.53 5.98
N LEU A 69 -4.10 14.55 5.46
CA LEU A 69 -3.60 13.42 6.25
C LEU A 69 -2.61 13.87 7.33
N ALA A 70 -1.72 14.81 7.00
CA ALA A 70 -0.74 15.36 7.94
C ALA A 70 -1.42 16.15 9.08
N ALA A 71 -2.46 16.93 8.75
CA ALA A 71 -3.24 17.70 9.72
C ALA A 71 -4.19 16.83 10.57
N SER A 72 -4.52 15.62 10.12
CA SER A 72 -5.49 14.75 10.81
C SER A 72 -4.91 14.13 12.08
N SER A 73 -5.74 14.03 13.12
CA SER A 73 -5.43 13.29 14.35
C SER A 73 -5.74 11.81 14.28
N TYR A 74 -6.27 11.31 13.16
CA TYR A 74 -6.60 9.89 12.99
C TYR A 74 -5.38 8.99 13.27
N PRO A 75 -5.56 7.89 13.98
CA PRO A 75 -4.52 6.88 14.13
C PRO A 75 -4.12 6.33 12.76
N LYS A 76 -2.84 6.16 12.54
CA LYS A 76 -2.26 5.69 11.28
C LYS A 76 -1.31 4.55 11.55
N LEU A 77 -1.26 3.59 10.64
CA LEU A 77 -0.35 2.45 10.70
C LEU A 77 0.38 2.32 9.36
N LEU A 78 1.70 2.32 9.41
CA LEU A 78 2.56 2.15 8.24
C LEU A 78 3.41 0.90 8.39
N PHE A 79 3.39 0.04 7.38
CA PHE A 79 4.30 -1.09 7.26
C PHE A 79 5.48 -0.75 6.36
N VAL A 80 6.66 -1.21 6.75
CA VAL A 80 7.90 -0.97 6.02
C VAL A 80 8.58 -2.29 5.74
N GLY A 81 8.96 -2.50 4.48
CA GLY A 81 9.75 -3.65 4.03
C GLY A 81 11.11 -3.22 3.46
N GLU A 82 12.11 -4.08 3.49
CA GLU A 82 13.44 -3.83 2.98
C GLU A 82 13.80 -4.82 1.85
N PRO A 83 14.27 -4.34 0.69
CA PRO A 83 14.59 -2.97 0.30
C PRO A 83 13.39 -2.10 -0.08
N GLY A 84 12.16 -2.63 -0.14
CA GLY A 84 10.94 -1.89 -0.40
C GLY A 84 10.74 -1.43 -1.86
N THR A 85 11.58 -1.81 -2.76
CA THR A 85 11.58 -1.53 -4.21
C THR A 85 11.18 -0.10 -4.61
N LEU A 86 9.87 0.20 -4.72
CA LEU A 86 9.35 1.52 -5.07
C LEU A 86 9.34 2.49 -3.88
N VAL A 87 9.19 1.97 -2.65
CA VAL A 87 9.16 2.74 -1.42
C VAL A 87 10.24 2.21 -0.49
N SER A 88 11.41 2.83 -0.51
CA SER A 88 12.52 2.44 0.37
C SER A 88 12.19 2.70 1.83
N PRO A 89 12.81 1.98 2.80
CA PRO A 89 12.64 2.24 4.22
C PRO A 89 12.96 3.69 4.61
N ALA A 90 13.98 4.28 4.00
CA ALA A 90 14.35 5.67 4.26
C ALA A 90 13.26 6.65 3.83
N PHE A 91 12.68 6.44 2.64
CA PHE A 91 11.56 7.24 2.14
C PHE A 91 10.32 7.07 3.03
N ALA A 92 9.94 5.83 3.36
CA ALA A 92 8.79 5.53 4.21
C ALA A 92 8.91 6.21 5.59
N ARG A 93 10.08 6.13 6.23
CA ARG A 93 10.33 6.78 7.52
C ARG A 93 10.36 8.30 7.41
N LYS A 94 10.89 8.88 6.32
CA LYS A 94 10.82 10.31 6.07
C LYS A 94 9.37 10.77 5.91
N PHE A 95 8.58 10.03 5.16
CA PHE A 95 7.15 10.29 4.99
C PHE A 95 6.40 10.19 6.34
N ALA A 96 6.64 9.15 7.13
CA ALA A 96 6.02 8.99 8.44
C ALA A 96 6.26 10.19 9.37
N LYS A 97 7.43 10.85 9.28
CA LYS A 97 7.74 12.05 10.08
C LYS A 97 6.90 13.27 9.71
N THR A 98 6.24 13.28 8.55
CA THR A 98 5.31 14.35 8.14
C THR A 98 3.91 14.16 8.70
N LEU A 99 3.62 13.01 9.32
CA LEU A 99 2.29 12.65 9.79
C LEU A 99 2.24 12.61 11.33
N SER A 100 1.12 13.08 11.88
CA SER A 100 0.81 12.91 13.30
C SER A 100 0.15 11.56 13.57
N ASN A 101 0.26 11.07 14.81
CA ASN A 101 -0.42 9.86 15.29
C ASN A 101 -0.21 8.62 14.38
N ILE A 102 1.03 8.33 14.05
CA ILE A 102 1.42 7.21 13.20
C ILE A 102 2.29 6.21 13.94
N ALA A 103 1.93 4.94 13.84
CA ALA A 103 2.78 3.81 14.22
C ALA A 103 3.47 3.25 12.97
N VAL A 104 4.74 2.88 13.10
CA VAL A 104 5.53 2.28 12.02
C VAL A 104 5.95 0.89 12.44
N ILE A 105 5.69 -0.12 11.60
CA ILE A 105 6.05 -1.51 11.83
C ILE A 105 6.97 -1.99 10.72
N ASP A 106 8.16 -2.44 11.10
CA ASP A 106 9.09 -3.08 10.19
C ASP A 106 8.72 -4.56 10.00
N LEU A 107 8.49 -4.96 8.76
CA LEU A 107 8.22 -6.34 8.39
C LEU A 107 9.47 -7.13 8.05
N GLY A 108 10.63 -6.45 7.95
CA GLY A 108 11.87 -7.05 7.49
C GLY A 108 11.94 -7.12 5.96
N ALA A 109 12.45 -8.24 5.45
CA ALA A 109 12.72 -8.38 4.03
C ALA A 109 11.44 -8.42 3.19
N GLY A 110 11.26 -7.47 2.27
CA GLY A 110 10.09 -7.36 1.40
C GLY A 110 10.31 -6.40 0.25
N PHE A 111 9.60 -6.62 -0.85
CA PHE A 111 9.64 -5.75 -2.02
C PHE A 111 8.47 -4.75 -2.00
N HIS A 112 7.61 -4.76 -3.01
CA HIS A 112 6.51 -3.80 -3.12
C HIS A 112 5.20 -4.33 -2.51
N ASN A 113 4.85 -5.56 -2.82
CA ASN A 113 3.62 -6.19 -2.36
C ASN A 113 3.84 -6.93 -1.04
N LEU A 114 4.05 -6.19 0.03
CA LEU A 114 4.37 -6.71 1.37
C LEU A 114 3.30 -7.65 1.92
N GLN A 115 2.04 -7.46 1.54
CA GLN A 115 0.93 -8.33 1.97
C GLN A 115 1.06 -9.76 1.42
N GLU A 116 1.77 -9.94 0.31
CA GLU A 116 2.04 -11.26 -0.25
C GLU A 116 3.18 -11.99 0.47
N ASP A 117 4.16 -11.24 0.94
CA ASP A 117 5.29 -11.79 1.70
C ASP A 117 4.97 -11.97 3.20
N HIS A 118 4.16 -11.09 3.78
CA HIS A 118 3.91 -11.00 5.23
C HIS A 118 2.43 -11.02 5.64
N PRO A 119 1.53 -11.81 5.03
CA PRO A 119 0.08 -11.71 5.25
C PRO A 119 -0.31 -11.89 6.72
N ARG A 120 0.28 -12.88 7.39
CA ARG A 120 -0.04 -13.18 8.80
C ARG A 120 0.48 -12.12 9.77
N SER A 121 1.66 -11.56 9.51
CA SER A 121 2.25 -10.52 10.35
C SER A 121 1.45 -9.23 10.23
N ILE A 122 1.11 -8.83 9.00
CA ILE A 122 0.25 -7.67 8.74
C ILE A 122 -1.10 -7.87 9.41
N GLY A 123 -1.78 -9.01 9.19
CA GLY A 123 -3.09 -9.28 9.77
C GLY A 123 -3.10 -9.21 11.30
N ARG A 124 -2.12 -9.82 11.98
CA ARG A 124 -2.00 -9.74 13.44
C ARG A 124 -1.72 -8.32 13.92
N SER A 125 -0.83 -7.61 13.25
CA SER A 125 -0.48 -6.23 13.63
C SER A 125 -1.66 -5.28 13.46
N VAL A 126 -2.43 -5.41 12.37
CA VAL A 126 -3.65 -4.62 12.13
C VAL A 126 -4.70 -4.92 13.21
N ALA A 127 -4.96 -6.19 13.50
CA ALA A 127 -5.94 -6.57 14.53
C ALA A 127 -5.57 -6.01 15.93
N GLY A 128 -4.30 -6.14 16.33
CA GLY A 128 -3.83 -5.59 17.60
C GLY A 128 -3.88 -4.05 17.64
N TRP A 129 -3.55 -3.40 16.53
CA TRP A 129 -3.61 -1.95 16.42
C TRP A 129 -5.06 -1.43 16.48
N ILE A 130 -6.01 -2.08 15.79
CA ILE A 130 -7.44 -1.73 15.86
C ILE A 130 -7.93 -1.85 17.31
N ALA A 131 -7.66 -2.97 17.99
CA ALA A 131 -8.06 -3.16 19.38
C ALA A 131 -7.50 -2.07 20.31
N GLY A 132 -6.25 -1.64 20.09
CA GLY A 132 -5.64 -0.53 20.82
C GLY A 132 -6.32 0.82 20.57
N VAL A 133 -6.70 1.11 19.33
CA VAL A 133 -7.42 2.33 18.95
C VAL A 133 -8.82 2.36 19.60
N GLU A 134 -9.56 1.24 19.56
CA GLU A 134 -10.87 1.11 20.15
C GLU A 134 -10.84 1.32 21.69
N ALA A 135 -9.88 0.68 22.37
CA ALA A 135 -9.69 0.84 23.80
C ALA A 135 -9.35 2.30 24.20
N ALA A 136 -8.50 2.98 23.42
CA ALA A 136 -8.17 4.38 23.65
C ALA A 136 -9.39 5.29 23.47
N THR A 137 -10.21 5.03 22.46
CA THR A 137 -11.46 5.78 22.20
C THR A 137 -12.46 5.59 23.32
N ALA A 138 -12.68 4.35 23.78
CA ALA A 138 -13.61 4.04 24.89
C ALA A 138 -13.19 4.75 26.19
N ASN A 139 -11.89 4.75 26.52
CA ASN A 139 -11.36 5.43 27.68
C ASN A 139 -11.51 6.96 27.61
N HIS A 140 -11.47 7.54 26.42
CA HIS A 140 -11.68 8.98 26.23
C HIS A 140 -13.13 9.38 26.47
N ILE A 141 -14.08 8.61 25.96
CA ILE A 141 -15.52 8.82 26.16
C ILE A 141 -15.89 8.65 27.64
N GLY A 142 -15.38 7.63 28.32
CA GLY A 142 -15.65 7.36 29.73
C GLY A 142 -15.08 8.42 30.71
N ARG A 143 -14.12 9.25 30.27
CA ARG A 143 -13.59 10.37 31.07
C ARG A 143 -14.30 11.70 30.82
N ALA A 144 -15.08 11.79 29.77
CA ALA A 144 -15.81 13.01 29.39
C ALA A 144 -17.29 12.99 29.88
N ALA A 145 -17.74 11.87 30.45
CA ALA A 145 -19.05 11.68 31.09
C ALA A 145 -18.93 11.78 32.60
#